data_796e9dd76a4953c25cd1f2d98790a33b
#
_entry.id   796e9dd76a4953c25cd1f2d98790a33b
#
_cell.length_a   1.000
_cell.length_b   1.000
_cell.length_c   1.000
_cell.angle_alpha   90.00
_cell.angle_beta   90.00
_cell.angle_gamma   90.00
#
_symmetry.space_group_name_H-M   'P 1'
#
loop_
_entity.id
_entity.type
_entity.pdbx_description
1 polymer ?
#
loop_
_entity_poly.entity_id
_entity_poly.type
_entity_poly.pdbx_seq_one_letter_code
_entity_poly.pdbx_strand_id
1 'polypeptide(L)'
;MIYSVTLNPSIDFIVRVKDFQLGETNRAYEDNFFAGGKGIMVSKLLKNVKTDCVNLGFLGGFTGTFIEQNLKKLNILSDFVTVNENTRVNVKLKTETETEINCQGPKISDNEKEEFLDKIRKIKSDDFVILSGSVPSNLGNDFYITIIEILNKNGVKFTLDSSGETFSKSLKYKPFLIKPNKDELKEYARREFKNNQEIVNYVRENLVDKAEHVIISLGGEGALYIDKNFSLFAYPLRVKENVVNTVGAGDSVVAGFVNYMLKHNEVEKAFRFAVACGTATSFSEDIGELNFIEEIYNKLVIERKCYGN
;
A
#
# COMPACT_ATOMS: atom_id res chain seq x y z
N MET A 1 -6.77 16.68 5.70
CA MET A 1 -6.70 15.35 6.37
C MET A 1 -6.26 14.29 5.36
N ILE A 2 -5.59 13.20 5.80
CA ILE A 2 -5.33 12.03 4.94
C ILE A 2 -6.36 10.95 5.28
N TYR A 3 -7.00 10.39 4.25
CA TYR A 3 -7.89 9.24 4.38
C TYR A 3 -7.23 8.01 3.75
N SER A 4 -7.16 6.91 4.50
CA SER A 4 -6.68 5.63 3.99
C SER A 4 -7.85 4.67 3.78
N VAL A 5 -8.11 4.31 2.55
CA VAL A 5 -9.23 3.44 2.18
C VAL A 5 -8.75 2.01 2.07
N THR A 6 -9.34 1.13 2.89
CA THR A 6 -9.15 -0.33 2.85
C THR A 6 -10.50 -1.00 2.70
N LEU A 7 -10.90 -1.28 1.47
CA LEU A 7 -12.25 -1.84 1.20
C LEU A 7 -12.42 -3.26 1.74
N ASN A 8 -11.36 -4.04 1.80
CA ASN A 8 -11.38 -5.44 2.20
C ASN A 8 -10.26 -5.75 3.21
N PRO A 9 -10.29 -5.14 4.42
CA PRO A 9 -9.33 -5.42 5.47
C PRO A 9 -9.37 -6.89 5.90
N SER A 10 -8.38 -7.32 6.66
CA SER A 10 -8.25 -8.70 7.14
C SER A 10 -7.70 -8.76 8.55
N ILE A 11 -7.93 -9.86 9.22
CA ILE A 11 -7.01 -10.34 10.22
C ILE A 11 -5.97 -11.18 9.50
N ASP A 12 -4.69 -10.87 9.64
CA ASP A 12 -3.62 -11.72 9.15
C ASP A 12 -3.17 -12.64 10.29
N PHE A 13 -3.53 -13.93 10.16
CA PHE A 13 -3.20 -14.97 11.11
C PHE A 13 -1.90 -15.65 10.67
N ILE A 14 -0.80 -15.32 11.37
CA ILE A 14 0.51 -15.90 11.11
C ILE A 14 0.65 -17.17 11.94
N VAL A 15 0.94 -18.30 11.30
CA VAL A 15 1.12 -19.60 11.93
C VAL A 15 2.48 -20.15 11.55
N ARG A 16 3.30 -20.50 12.54
CA ARG A 16 4.64 -21.08 12.34
C ARG A 16 4.62 -22.56 12.69
N VAL A 17 4.96 -23.37 11.72
CA VAL A 17 4.98 -24.85 11.85
C VAL A 17 6.33 -25.38 11.39
N LYS A 18 6.94 -26.28 12.19
CA LYS A 18 8.12 -27.04 11.78
C LYS A 18 7.65 -28.33 11.10
N ASP A 19 8.38 -28.76 10.08
CA ASP A 19 8.16 -30.04 9.40
C ASP A 19 6.70 -30.25 8.94
N PHE A 20 6.11 -29.21 8.31
CA PHE A 20 4.73 -29.22 7.87
C PHE A 20 4.48 -30.37 6.89
N GLN A 21 3.45 -31.17 7.18
CA GLN A 21 3.02 -32.31 6.35
C GLN A 21 1.57 -32.12 5.90
N LEU A 22 1.37 -32.17 4.59
CA LEU A 22 0.04 -32.10 4.00
C LEU A 22 -0.77 -33.37 4.34
N GLY A 23 -2.02 -33.20 4.78
CA GLY A 23 -2.90 -34.28 5.14
C GLY A 23 -2.75 -34.80 6.57
N GLU A 24 -1.79 -34.30 7.34
CA GLU A 24 -1.51 -34.69 8.71
C GLU A 24 -1.91 -33.61 9.73
N THR A 25 -1.97 -34.01 11.01
CA THR A 25 -2.14 -33.01 12.10
C THR A 25 -0.82 -32.30 12.39
N ASN A 26 -0.74 -31.05 11.99
CA ASN A 26 0.40 -30.20 12.26
C ASN A 26 0.18 -29.38 13.54
N ARG A 27 1.23 -29.15 14.34
CA ARG A 27 1.18 -28.32 15.55
C ARG A 27 2.04 -27.07 15.37
N ALA A 28 1.41 -25.90 15.51
CA ALA A 28 2.12 -24.64 15.52
C ALA A 28 2.95 -24.53 16.81
N TYR A 29 4.15 -23.97 16.68
CA TYR A 29 4.97 -23.59 17.84
C TYR A 29 4.84 -22.11 18.18
N GLU A 30 4.27 -21.32 17.26
CA GLU A 30 4.00 -19.89 17.43
C GLU A 30 2.83 -19.49 16.51
N ASP A 31 1.93 -18.69 17.02
CA ASP A 31 0.87 -18.07 16.22
C ASP A 31 0.58 -16.62 16.70
N ASN A 32 0.18 -15.77 15.76
CA ASN A 32 -0.11 -14.36 16.03
C ASN A 32 -1.20 -13.82 15.10
N PHE A 33 -2.02 -12.90 15.63
CA PHE A 33 -3.06 -12.20 14.89
C PHE A 33 -2.69 -10.72 14.73
N PHE A 34 -2.72 -10.23 13.50
CA PHE A 34 -2.46 -8.81 13.18
C PHE A 34 -3.64 -8.20 12.44
N ALA A 35 -3.95 -6.93 12.75
CA ALA A 35 -4.84 -6.14 11.91
C ALA A 35 -4.11 -5.85 10.59
N GLY A 36 -4.67 -6.37 9.49
CA GLY A 36 -4.10 -6.37 8.15
C GLY A 36 -4.98 -5.68 7.11
N GLY A 37 -4.41 -5.53 5.93
CA GLY A 37 -4.95 -4.80 4.80
C GLY A 37 -4.09 -3.60 4.46
N LYS A 38 -3.86 -3.36 3.16
CA LYS A 38 -2.91 -2.35 2.67
C LYS A 38 -3.12 -0.97 3.27
N GLY A 39 -4.35 -0.44 3.30
CA GLY A 39 -4.61 0.87 3.89
C GLY A 39 -4.43 0.91 5.42
N ILE A 40 -4.59 -0.21 6.12
CA ILE A 40 -4.24 -0.30 7.54
C ILE A 40 -2.71 -0.18 7.71
N MET A 41 -1.91 -0.81 6.83
CA MET A 41 -0.45 -0.66 6.84
C MET A 41 -0.04 0.78 6.55
N VAL A 42 -0.69 1.44 5.58
CA VAL A 42 -0.53 2.88 5.32
C VAL A 42 -0.77 3.70 6.58
N SER A 43 -1.87 3.47 7.29
CA SER A 43 -2.21 4.26 8.49
C SER A 43 -1.28 4.01 9.66
N LYS A 44 -0.81 2.77 9.85
CA LYS A 44 0.21 2.45 10.84
C LYS A 44 1.51 3.23 10.56
N LEU A 45 1.98 3.25 9.30
CA LEU A 45 3.15 4.04 8.95
C LEU A 45 2.93 5.53 9.21
N LEU A 46 1.81 6.09 8.73
CA LEU A 46 1.50 7.51 8.95
C LEU A 46 1.51 7.84 10.46
N LYS A 47 0.97 6.97 11.30
CA LYS A 47 1.03 7.13 12.75
C LYS A 47 2.44 7.10 13.30
N ASN A 48 3.28 6.15 12.86
CA ASN A 48 4.68 6.06 13.27
C ASN A 48 5.47 7.32 12.90
N VAL A 49 5.15 7.95 11.76
CA VAL A 49 5.77 9.22 11.31
C VAL A 49 4.99 10.47 11.78
N LYS A 50 4.19 10.33 12.84
CA LYS A 50 3.45 11.41 13.52
C LYS A 50 2.53 12.21 12.59
N THR A 51 1.78 11.49 11.76
CA THR A 51 0.77 12.07 10.88
C THR A 51 -0.54 11.34 11.09
N ASP A 52 -1.59 12.08 11.42
CA ASP A 52 -2.91 11.51 11.60
C ASP A 52 -3.56 11.20 10.25
N CYS A 53 -4.26 10.07 10.20
CA CYS A 53 -5.12 9.70 9.09
C CYS A 53 -6.39 9.01 9.61
N VAL A 54 -7.41 8.97 8.77
CA VAL A 54 -8.68 8.27 9.05
C VAL A 54 -8.79 7.06 8.13
N ASN A 55 -8.99 5.87 8.70
CA ASN A 55 -9.27 4.68 7.93
C ASN A 55 -10.74 4.62 7.55
N LEU A 56 -11.01 4.34 6.26
CA LEU A 56 -12.33 4.10 5.71
C LEU A 56 -12.38 2.72 5.05
N GLY A 57 -13.54 2.08 5.06
CA GLY A 57 -13.76 0.78 4.44
C GLY A 57 -14.91 0.04 5.10
N PHE A 58 -14.85 -1.29 5.12
CA PHE A 58 -15.88 -2.16 5.66
C PHE A 58 -15.32 -3.07 6.73
N LEU A 59 -15.96 -3.14 7.89
CA LEU A 59 -15.64 -4.08 8.97
C LEU A 59 -16.91 -4.76 9.47
N GLY A 60 -16.84 -6.03 9.82
CA GLY A 60 -17.99 -6.75 10.37
C GLY A 60 -17.63 -7.92 11.25
N GLY A 61 -18.56 -8.28 12.12
CA GLY A 61 -18.46 -9.37 13.07
C GLY A 61 -17.34 -9.21 14.11
N PHE A 62 -17.03 -10.31 14.81
CA PHE A 62 -15.98 -10.30 15.84
C PHE A 62 -14.59 -9.99 15.29
N THR A 63 -14.33 -10.37 14.04
CA THR A 63 -13.06 -10.09 13.34
C THR A 63 -12.91 -8.61 13.00
N GLY A 64 -13.99 -7.93 12.62
CA GLY A 64 -13.99 -6.48 12.44
C GLY A 64 -13.75 -5.76 13.76
N THR A 65 -14.42 -6.18 14.85
CA THR A 65 -14.20 -5.65 16.21
C THR A 65 -12.75 -5.78 16.64
N PHE A 66 -12.09 -6.91 16.34
CA PHE A 66 -10.66 -7.10 16.61
C PHE A 66 -9.81 -6.01 15.93
N ILE A 67 -10.06 -5.72 14.65
CA ILE A 67 -9.32 -4.70 13.89
C ILE A 67 -9.56 -3.31 14.50
N GLU A 68 -10.80 -2.92 14.78
CA GLU A 68 -11.13 -1.63 15.38
C GLU A 68 -10.42 -1.44 16.74
N GLN A 69 -10.44 -2.46 17.60
CA GLN A 69 -9.75 -2.42 18.89
C GLN A 69 -8.23 -2.27 18.73
N ASN A 70 -7.62 -2.91 17.71
CA ASN A 70 -6.20 -2.74 17.42
C ASN A 70 -5.88 -1.32 16.96
N LEU A 71 -6.66 -0.75 16.03
CA LEU A 71 -6.48 0.62 15.58
C LEU A 71 -6.64 1.62 16.74
N LYS A 72 -7.65 1.41 17.60
CA LYS A 72 -7.85 2.23 18.80
C LYS A 72 -6.68 2.18 19.77
N LYS A 73 -6.10 0.99 20.02
CA LYS A 73 -4.89 0.84 20.87
C LYS A 73 -3.70 1.62 20.32
N LEU A 74 -3.58 1.71 18.98
CA LEU A 74 -2.53 2.47 18.29
C LEU A 74 -2.87 3.97 18.17
N ASN A 75 -4.04 4.42 18.66
CA ASN A 75 -4.56 5.78 18.48
C ASN A 75 -4.64 6.17 16.99
N ILE A 76 -5.06 5.24 16.14
CA ILE A 76 -5.33 5.45 14.71
C ILE A 76 -6.83 5.67 14.55
N LEU A 77 -7.22 6.77 13.90
CA LEU A 77 -8.62 7.12 13.65
C LEU A 77 -9.23 6.20 12.61
N SER A 78 -10.50 5.85 12.79
CA SER A 78 -11.26 5.02 11.84
C SER A 78 -12.72 5.43 11.78
N ASP A 79 -13.30 5.32 10.59
CA ASP A 79 -14.71 5.56 10.33
C ASP A 79 -15.23 4.54 9.31
N PHE A 80 -15.12 3.25 9.68
CA PHE A 80 -15.58 2.14 8.85
C PHE A 80 -17.10 2.07 8.79
N VAL A 81 -17.63 1.50 7.71
CA VAL A 81 -19.01 1.04 7.63
C VAL A 81 -19.08 -0.34 8.27
N THR A 82 -20.02 -0.52 9.20
CA THR A 82 -20.27 -1.82 9.82
C THR A 82 -21.09 -2.70 8.87
N VAL A 83 -20.58 -3.89 8.57
CA VAL A 83 -21.24 -4.87 7.70
C VAL A 83 -21.68 -6.12 8.46
N ASN A 84 -22.69 -6.81 7.91
CA ASN A 84 -23.30 -7.96 8.58
C ASN A 84 -22.39 -9.20 8.63
N GLU A 85 -21.58 -9.44 7.58
CA GLU A 85 -20.69 -10.60 7.53
C GLU A 85 -19.37 -10.30 8.22
N ASN A 86 -18.67 -11.36 8.63
CA ASN A 86 -17.38 -11.24 9.27
C ASN A 86 -16.32 -10.69 8.30
N THR A 87 -15.48 -9.79 8.78
CA THR A 87 -14.23 -9.43 8.11
C THR A 87 -13.36 -10.68 7.92
N ARG A 88 -12.70 -10.80 6.79
CA ARG A 88 -11.91 -11.99 6.43
C ARG A 88 -10.69 -12.20 7.35
N VAL A 89 -10.30 -13.47 7.45
CA VAL A 89 -9.03 -13.88 8.07
C VAL A 89 -8.15 -14.46 6.97
N ASN A 90 -6.97 -13.91 6.76
CA ASN A 90 -5.95 -14.51 5.91
C ASN A 90 -5.03 -15.37 6.77
N VAL A 91 -4.62 -16.53 6.27
CA VAL A 91 -3.64 -17.38 6.94
C VAL A 91 -2.30 -17.25 6.26
N LYS A 92 -1.26 -16.96 7.03
CA LYS A 92 0.13 -16.92 6.59
C LYS A 92 0.90 -18.04 7.26
N LEU A 93 0.94 -19.15 6.58
CA LEU A 93 1.64 -20.36 7.05
C LEU A 93 3.14 -20.20 6.76
N LYS A 94 3.92 -20.09 7.83
CA LYS A 94 5.39 -20.00 7.78
C LYS A 94 6.01 -21.35 8.17
N THR A 95 6.62 -21.97 7.19
CA THR A 95 7.39 -23.20 7.30
C THR A 95 8.81 -22.92 6.79
N GLU A 96 9.47 -23.82 6.12
CA GLU A 96 10.69 -23.52 5.32
C GLU A 96 10.39 -22.55 4.18
N THR A 97 9.16 -22.56 3.69
CA THR A 97 8.62 -21.61 2.71
C THR A 97 7.38 -20.94 3.28
N GLU A 98 7.00 -19.80 2.71
CA GLU A 98 5.78 -19.07 3.09
C GLU A 98 4.63 -19.45 2.16
N THR A 99 3.48 -19.80 2.74
CA THR A 99 2.23 -20.02 2.00
C THR A 99 1.14 -19.11 2.52
N GLU A 100 0.51 -18.35 1.62
CA GLU A 100 -0.59 -17.44 1.96
C GLU A 100 -1.93 -18.01 1.49
N ILE A 101 -2.93 -18.02 2.39
CA ILE A 101 -4.32 -18.32 2.08
C ILE A 101 -5.12 -17.05 2.31
N ASN A 102 -5.46 -16.35 1.23
CA ASN A 102 -6.19 -15.09 1.28
C ASN A 102 -7.69 -15.33 1.04
N CYS A 103 -8.51 -15.07 2.07
CA CYS A 103 -9.96 -15.22 1.99
C CYS A 103 -10.62 -14.06 1.25
N GLN A 104 -11.83 -14.26 0.73
CA GLN A 104 -12.53 -13.28 -0.12
C GLN A 104 -13.04 -12.05 0.65
N GLY A 105 -13.44 -12.23 1.90
CA GLY A 105 -14.05 -11.17 2.72
C GLY A 105 -15.59 -11.14 2.63
N PRO A 106 -16.22 -10.17 3.34
CA PRO A 106 -17.66 -10.07 3.44
C PRO A 106 -18.30 -9.66 2.12
N LYS A 107 -19.57 -10.08 1.93
CA LYS A 107 -20.44 -9.48 0.91
C LYS A 107 -21.00 -8.18 1.45
N ILE A 108 -20.90 -7.14 0.66
CA ILE A 108 -21.36 -5.80 0.98
C ILE A 108 -22.74 -5.60 0.36
N SER A 109 -23.74 -5.27 1.15
CA SER A 109 -25.09 -4.94 0.66
C SER A 109 -25.11 -3.56 -0.04
N ASP A 110 -26.14 -3.29 -0.81
CA ASP A 110 -26.31 -1.99 -1.48
C ASP A 110 -26.42 -0.83 -0.47
N ASN A 111 -27.04 -1.04 0.69
CA ASN A 111 -27.15 -0.01 1.73
C ASN A 111 -25.76 0.28 2.35
N GLU A 112 -24.98 -0.73 2.68
CA GLU A 112 -23.62 -0.59 3.23
C GLU A 112 -22.69 0.08 2.22
N LYS A 113 -22.82 -0.29 0.93
CA LYS A 113 -22.12 0.36 -0.18
C LYS A 113 -22.45 1.85 -0.27
N GLU A 114 -23.73 2.21 -0.22
CA GLU A 114 -24.16 3.60 -0.33
C GLU A 114 -23.73 4.42 0.90
N GLU A 115 -23.82 3.86 2.11
CA GLU A 115 -23.28 4.49 3.32
C GLU A 115 -21.79 4.81 3.18
N PHE A 116 -21.02 3.89 2.61
CA PHE A 116 -19.60 4.12 2.34
C PHE A 116 -19.38 5.24 1.31
N LEU A 117 -20.14 5.25 0.21
CA LEU A 117 -20.03 6.29 -0.79
C LEU A 117 -20.43 7.66 -0.24
N ASP A 118 -21.37 7.72 0.71
CA ASP A 118 -21.72 8.97 1.42
C ASP A 118 -20.57 9.52 2.27
N LYS A 119 -19.73 8.65 2.86
CA LYS A 119 -18.51 9.07 3.54
C LYS A 119 -17.51 9.65 2.53
N ILE A 120 -17.33 9.01 1.38
CA ILE A 120 -16.44 9.50 0.31
C ILE A 120 -16.90 10.86 -0.25
N ARG A 121 -18.22 11.07 -0.43
CA ARG A 121 -18.79 12.36 -0.91
C ARG A 121 -18.51 13.54 0.02
N LYS A 122 -18.27 13.28 1.31
CA LYS A 122 -17.99 14.33 2.33
C LYS A 122 -16.53 14.79 2.35
N ILE A 123 -15.62 14.07 1.67
CA ILE A 123 -14.21 14.41 1.59
C ILE A 123 -14.02 15.67 0.74
N LYS A 124 -13.21 16.61 1.21
CA LYS A 124 -13.04 17.94 0.64
C LYS A 124 -11.75 18.04 -0.19
N SER A 125 -11.65 19.06 -1.03
CA SER A 125 -10.52 19.29 -1.94
C SER A 125 -9.17 19.53 -1.26
N ASP A 126 -9.16 19.92 0.01
CA ASP A 126 -7.95 20.08 0.84
C ASP A 126 -7.53 18.79 1.57
N ASP A 127 -8.31 17.73 1.44
CA ASP A 127 -8.00 16.41 1.92
C ASP A 127 -7.21 15.60 0.87
N PHE A 128 -6.68 14.45 1.30
CA PHE A 128 -5.97 13.51 0.43
C PHE A 128 -6.45 12.09 0.67
N VAL A 129 -6.63 11.30 -0.39
CA VAL A 129 -7.11 9.91 -0.28
C VAL A 129 -6.10 8.93 -0.82
N ILE A 130 -5.73 7.93 0.00
CA ILE A 130 -4.93 6.77 -0.41
C ILE A 130 -5.87 5.57 -0.54
N LEU A 131 -6.05 5.12 -1.77
CA LEU A 131 -6.85 3.94 -2.13
C LEU A 131 -5.90 2.76 -2.25
N SER A 132 -6.10 1.69 -1.48
CA SER A 132 -5.19 0.54 -1.54
C SER A 132 -5.84 -0.78 -1.13
N GLY A 133 -5.34 -1.87 -1.72
CA GLY A 133 -5.79 -3.22 -1.43
C GLY A 133 -6.89 -3.73 -2.36
N SER A 134 -7.38 -4.93 -2.06
CA SER A 134 -8.41 -5.61 -2.84
C SER A 134 -9.80 -5.06 -2.57
N VAL A 135 -10.69 -5.27 -3.52
CA VAL A 135 -12.13 -4.95 -3.42
C VAL A 135 -12.89 -6.23 -3.01
N PRO A 136 -13.90 -6.15 -2.13
CA PRO A 136 -14.84 -7.25 -1.91
C PRO A 136 -15.44 -7.75 -3.23
N SER A 137 -15.49 -9.08 -3.42
CA SER A 137 -15.76 -9.69 -4.73
C SER A 137 -17.10 -9.26 -5.35
N ASN A 138 -18.11 -8.98 -4.53
CA ASN A 138 -19.42 -8.59 -5.01
C ASN A 138 -19.56 -7.11 -5.38
N LEU A 139 -18.60 -6.25 -5.04
CA LEU A 139 -18.58 -4.85 -5.46
C LEU A 139 -18.03 -4.66 -6.88
N GLY A 140 -17.32 -5.65 -7.41
CA GLY A 140 -16.70 -5.61 -8.73
C GLY A 140 -15.44 -4.75 -8.81
N ASN A 141 -14.64 -5.02 -9.85
CA ASN A 141 -13.34 -4.36 -10.03
C ASN A 141 -13.42 -2.85 -10.28
N ASP A 142 -14.57 -2.35 -10.73
CA ASP A 142 -14.76 -0.93 -11.03
C ASP A 142 -15.17 -0.08 -9.82
N PHE A 143 -15.30 -0.67 -8.63
CA PHE A 143 -15.71 0.07 -7.45
C PHE A 143 -14.70 1.17 -7.06
N TYR A 144 -13.40 0.92 -7.19
CA TYR A 144 -12.39 1.98 -7.03
C TYR A 144 -12.57 3.10 -8.06
N ILE A 145 -12.98 2.79 -9.28
CA ILE A 145 -13.24 3.82 -10.30
C ILE A 145 -14.44 4.70 -9.89
N THR A 146 -15.50 4.10 -9.35
CA THR A 146 -16.64 4.86 -8.79
C THR A 146 -16.18 5.82 -7.68
N ILE A 147 -15.31 5.38 -6.77
CA ILE A 147 -14.74 6.23 -5.71
C ILE A 147 -13.92 7.37 -6.33
N ILE A 148 -13.04 7.06 -7.27
CA ILE A 148 -12.17 8.04 -7.95
C ILE A 148 -13.02 9.10 -8.69
N GLU A 149 -14.12 8.72 -9.31
CA GLU A 149 -15.02 9.67 -9.97
C GLU A 149 -15.62 10.68 -8.98
N ILE A 150 -16.02 10.22 -7.79
CA ILE A 150 -16.51 11.10 -6.73
C ILE A 150 -15.40 12.04 -6.25
N LEU A 151 -14.21 11.51 -5.96
CA LEU A 151 -13.06 12.29 -5.52
C LEU A 151 -12.67 13.36 -6.56
N ASN A 152 -12.59 12.96 -7.82
CA ASN A 152 -12.27 13.86 -8.93
C ASN A 152 -13.30 14.98 -9.08
N LYS A 153 -14.59 14.66 -8.95
CA LYS A 153 -15.67 15.68 -8.96
C LYS A 153 -15.53 16.69 -7.83
N ASN A 154 -15.03 16.25 -6.66
CA ASN A 154 -14.81 17.09 -5.49
C ASN A 154 -13.44 17.81 -5.52
N GLY A 155 -12.59 17.58 -6.53
CA GLY A 155 -11.24 18.14 -6.64
C GLY A 155 -10.26 17.56 -5.62
N VAL A 156 -10.52 16.36 -5.11
CA VAL A 156 -9.69 15.68 -4.11
C VAL A 156 -8.54 14.94 -4.79
N LYS A 157 -7.32 15.17 -4.35
CA LYS A 157 -6.15 14.40 -4.81
C LYS A 157 -6.17 12.99 -4.21
N PHE A 158 -5.77 12.02 -5.02
CA PHE A 158 -5.75 10.62 -4.61
C PHE A 158 -4.53 9.87 -5.13
N THR A 159 -4.21 8.78 -4.46
CA THR A 159 -3.26 7.76 -4.88
C THR A 159 -3.96 6.41 -4.94
N LEU A 160 -3.64 5.58 -5.93
CA LEU A 160 -4.14 4.22 -6.02
C LEU A 160 -2.99 3.22 -6.06
N ASP A 161 -2.93 2.32 -5.05
CA ASP A 161 -2.06 1.14 -5.03
C ASP A 161 -2.86 -0.12 -5.36
N SER A 162 -3.04 -0.37 -6.63
CA SER A 162 -3.78 -1.49 -7.22
C SER A 162 -3.08 -1.96 -8.48
N SER A 163 -3.44 -3.14 -8.98
CA SER A 163 -2.88 -3.77 -10.19
C SER A 163 -3.95 -4.04 -11.24
N GLY A 164 -3.52 -4.55 -12.39
CA GLY A 164 -4.38 -5.05 -13.46
C GLY A 164 -5.26 -3.97 -14.10
N GLU A 165 -6.53 -4.33 -14.33
CA GLU A 165 -7.49 -3.47 -15.04
C GLU A 165 -7.84 -2.19 -14.24
N THR A 166 -7.98 -2.29 -12.93
CA THR A 166 -8.26 -1.14 -12.05
C THR A 166 -7.16 -0.10 -12.12
N PHE A 167 -5.88 -0.53 -12.08
CA PHE A 167 -4.74 0.35 -12.29
C PHE A 167 -4.83 1.06 -13.65
N SER A 168 -5.01 0.30 -14.72
CA SER A 168 -5.08 0.86 -16.09
C SER A 168 -6.20 1.89 -16.26
N LYS A 169 -7.40 1.59 -15.71
CA LYS A 169 -8.56 2.50 -15.76
C LYS A 169 -8.36 3.76 -14.93
N SER A 170 -7.62 3.70 -13.83
CA SER A 170 -7.40 4.85 -12.94
C SER A 170 -6.52 5.93 -13.57
N LEU A 171 -5.63 5.57 -14.49
CA LEU A 171 -4.66 6.48 -15.11
C LEU A 171 -5.32 7.65 -15.88
N LYS A 172 -6.55 7.48 -16.38
CA LYS A 172 -7.29 8.58 -17.03
C LYS A 172 -7.64 9.73 -16.07
N TYR A 173 -7.63 9.48 -14.76
CA TYR A 173 -7.92 10.47 -13.71
C TYR A 173 -6.66 11.12 -13.12
N LYS A 174 -5.48 10.80 -13.64
CA LYS A 174 -4.19 11.35 -13.23
C LYS A 174 -3.95 11.28 -11.71
N PRO A 175 -3.83 10.08 -11.13
CA PRO A 175 -3.52 9.93 -9.71
C PRO A 175 -2.25 10.72 -9.34
N PHE A 176 -2.21 11.21 -8.09
CA PHE A 176 -1.05 11.93 -7.56
C PHE A 176 0.22 11.06 -7.55
N LEU A 177 0.08 9.77 -7.19
CA LEU A 177 1.18 8.81 -7.20
C LEU A 177 0.69 7.48 -7.74
N ILE A 178 1.49 6.86 -8.58
CA ILE A 178 1.42 5.44 -8.91
C ILE A 178 2.71 4.74 -8.50
N LYS A 179 2.59 3.53 -7.96
CA LYS A 179 3.75 2.74 -7.49
C LYS A 179 3.62 1.27 -7.93
N PRO A 180 3.64 0.94 -9.20
CA PRO A 180 3.71 -0.46 -9.60
C PRO A 180 5.07 -1.07 -9.19
N ASN A 181 5.06 -2.36 -8.83
CA ASN A 181 6.28 -3.14 -8.76
C ASN A 181 6.71 -3.59 -10.17
N LYS A 182 7.88 -4.25 -10.26
CA LYS A 182 8.45 -4.70 -11.53
C LYS A 182 7.52 -5.66 -12.29
N ASP A 183 6.82 -6.55 -11.59
CA ASP A 183 5.94 -7.52 -12.20
C ASP A 183 4.60 -6.90 -12.63
N GLU A 184 4.01 -6.03 -11.82
CA GLU A 184 2.83 -5.23 -12.16
C GLU A 184 3.10 -4.33 -13.38
N LEU A 185 4.32 -3.75 -13.46
CA LEU A 185 4.72 -2.96 -14.63
C LEU A 185 4.86 -3.82 -15.89
N LYS A 186 5.44 -5.04 -15.79
CA LYS A 186 5.50 -6.00 -16.89
C LYS A 186 4.12 -6.40 -17.38
N GLU A 187 3.21 -6.71 -16.47
CA GLU A 187 1.83 -7.05 -16.79
C GLU A 187 1.14 -5.89 -17.54
N TYR A 188 1.25 -4.67 -17.04
CA TYR A 188 0.70 -3.48 -17.69
C TYR A 188 1.32 -3.22 -19.07
N ALA A 189 2.65 -3.31 -19.16
CA ALA A 189 3.41 -3.08 -20.40
C ALA A 189 3.27 -4.23 -21.41
N ARG A 190 2.83 -5.41 -20.96
CA ARG A 190 2.80 -6.67 -21.74
C ARG A 190 4.17 -7.01 -22.36
N ARG A 191 5.24 -6.73 -21.62
CA ARG A 191 6.62 -7.00 -22.05
C ARG A 191 7.57 -7.17 -20.88
N GLU A 192 8.68 -7.86 -21.10
CA GLU A 192 9.81 -7.95 -20.17
C GLU A 192 10.73 -6.73 -20.30
N PHE A 193 11.43 -6.42 -19.20
CA PHE A 193 12.46 -5.38 -19.13
C PHE A 193 13.81 -6.00 -18.77
N LYS A 194 14.83 -5.79 -19.59
CA LYS A 194 16.16 -6.37 -19.39
C LYS A 194 16.98 -5.64 -18.31
N ASN A 195 16.73 -4.36 -18.11
CA ASN A 195 17.45 -3.51 -17.17
C ASN A 195 16.63 -2.27 -16.77
N ASN A 196 17.13 -1.53 -15.80
CA ASN A 196 16.47 -0.33 -15.29
C ASN A 196 16.33 0.79 -16.35
N GLN A 197 17.26 0.88 -17.31
CA GLN A 197 17.16 1.90 -18.37
C GLN A 197 15.96 1.65 -19.29
N GLU A 198 15.64 0.40 -19.59
CA GLU A 198 14.42 0.06 -20.36
C GLU A 198 13.16 0.40 -19.58
N ILE A 199 13.14 0.18 -18.25
CA ILE A 199 12.03 0.60 -17.37
C ILE A 199 11.86 2.12 -17.43
N VAL A 200 12.95 2.87 -17.24
CA VAL A 200 12.93 4.34 -17.29
C VAL A 200 12.39 4.86 -18.61
N ASN A 201 12.88 4.34 -19.73
CA ASN A 201 12.43 4.76 -21.06
C ASN A 201 10.93 4.50 -21.24
N TYR A 202 10.47 3.28 -20.91
CA TYR A 202 9.08 2.91 -21.03
C TYR A 202 8.16 3.80 -20.16
N VAL A 203 8.53 4.04 -18.90
CA VAL A 203 7.75 4.86 -17.98
C VAL A 203 7.66 6.31 -18.46
N ARG A 204 8.76 6.88 -18.96
CA ARG A 204 8.79 8.23 -19.54
C ARG A 204 7.83 8.37 -20.73
N GLU A 205 7.80 7.38 -21.61
CA GLU A 205 6.97 7.41 -22.81
C GLU A 205 5.50 7.14 -22.52
N ASN A 206 5.16 6.37 -21.47
CA ASN A 206 3.84 5.80 -21.31
C ASN A 206 3.10 6.20 -20.03
N LEU A 207 3.79 6.64 -18.95
CA LEU A 207 3.19 6.83 -17.64
C LEU A 207 3.36 8.23 -17.04
N VAL A 208 4.44 8.97 -17.35
CA VAL A 208 4.71 10.28 -16.72
C VAL A 208 3.65 11.35 -17.01
N ASP A 209 2.88 11.20 -18.09
CA ASP A 209 1.75 12.09 -18.40
C ASP A 209 0.43 11.64 -17.77
N LYS A 210 0.41 10.42 -17.21
CA LYS A 210 -0.78 9.77 -16.65
C LYS A 210 -0.85 9.81 -15.12
N ALA A 211 0.19 10.29 -14.45
CA ALA A 211 0.24 10.50 -13.00
C ALA A 211 1.12 11.70 -12.68
N GLU A 212 0.94 12.34 -11.51
CA GLU A 212 1.83 13.43 -11.08
C GLU A 212 3.21 12.89 -10.70
N HIS A 213 3.26 11.71 -10.06
CA HIS A 213 4.48 11.05 -9.63
C HIS A 213 4.45 9.55 -9.97
N VAL A 214 5.60 9.00 -10.37
CA VAL A 214 5.75 7.58 -10.70
C VAL A 214 6.94 7.00 -9.92
N ILE A 215 6.67 5.99 -9.10
CA ILE A 215 7.68 5.19 -8.41
C ILE A 215 7.56 3.76 -8.94
N ILE A 216 8.70 3.13 -9.25
CA ILE A 216 8.77 1.70 -9.57
C ILE A 216 9.54 1.01 -8.46
N SER A 217 8.88 0.11 -7.73
CA SER A 217 9.55 -0.71 -6.73
C SER A 217 10.19 -1.95 -7.38
N LEU A 218 11.47 -2.18 -7.07
CA LEU A 218 12.27 -3.26 -7.64
C LEU A 218 12.57 -4.35 -6.60
N GLY A 219 11.84 -4.36 -5.48
CA GLY A 219 12.09 -5.26 -4.38
C GLY A 219 13.50 -5.09 -3.80
N GLY A 220 14.24 -6.20 -3.65
CA GLY A 220 15.62 -6.17 -3.16
C GLY A 220 16.63 -5.48 -4.09
N GLU A 221 16.23 -5.05 -5.29
CA GLU A 221 17.08 -4.32 -6.24
C GLU A 221 16.97 -2.79 -6.08
N GLY A 222 16.12 -2.29 -5.16
CA GLY A 222 15.94 -0.86 -4.89
C GLY A 222 14.64 -0.28 -5.43
N ALA A 223 14.66 0.99 -5.84
CA ALA A 223 13.49 1.68 -6.39
C ALA A 223 13.88 2.78 -7.39
N LEU A 224 12.97 3.10 -8.29
CA LEU A 224 13.10 4.20 -9.25
C LEU A 224 11.99 5.22 -9.02
N TYR A 225 12.34 6.50 -9.05
CA TYR A 225 11.40 7.59 -9.29
C TYR A 225 11.65 8.15 -10.69
N ILE A 226 10.60 8.40 -11.45
CA ILE A 226 10.73 8.81 -12.86
C ILE A 226 9.73 9.92 -13.15
N ASP A 227 10.23 11.03 -13.69
CA ASP A 227 9.41 12.08 -14.27
C ASP A 227 9.89 12.46 -15.68
N LYS A 228 9.38 13.58 -16.23
CA LYS A 228 9.76 14.05 -17.57
C LYS A 228 11.21 14.49 -17.66
N ASN A 229 11.78 15.05 -16.60
CA ASN A 229 13.04 15.79 -16.62
C ASN A 229 14.20 14.95 -16.06
N PHE A 230 13.94 14.05 -15.13
CA PHE A 230 14.96 13.24 -14.46
C PHE A 230 14.40 11.91 -13.94
N SER A 231 15.31 11.03 -13.57
CA SER A 231 15.02 9.88 -12.72
C SER A 231 15.93 9.87 -11.50
N LEU A 232 15.43 9.23 -10.44
CA LEU A 232 16.19 8.92 -9.25
C LEU A 232 16.25 7.40 -9.11
N PHE A 233 17.41 6.88 -8.78
CA PHE A 233 17.59 5.48 -8.43
C PHE A 233 18.04 5.37 -6.98
N ALA A 234 17.25 4.72 -6.15
CA ALA A 234 17.62 4.36 -4.80
C ALA A 234 18.30 3.00 -4.81
N TYR A 235 19.58 2.97 -4.45
CA TYR A 235 20.31 1.72 -4.32
C TYR A 235 19.76 0.88 -3.15
N PRO A 236 19.75 -0.45 -3.29
CA PRO A 236 19.33 -1.34 -2.21
C PRO A 236 20.23 -1.18 -1.00
N LEU A 237 19.63 -1.03 0.17
CA LEU A 237 20.33 -0.94 1.45
C LEU A 237 20.03 -2.16 2.32
N ARG A 238 21.04 -2.98 2.60
CA ARG A 238 20.93 -4.07 3.57
C ARG A 238 21.35 -3.56 4.95
N VAL A 239 20.40 -3.53 5.88
CA VAL A 239 20.64 -3.07 7.26
C VAL A 239 20.75 -4.21 8.26
N LYS A 240 20.30 -5.42 7.88
CA LYS A 240 20.43 -6.69 8.64
C LYS A 240 20.72 -7.82 7.67
N GLU A 241 21.18 -8.97 8.17
CA GLU A 241 21.48 -10.14 7.33
C GLU A 241 20.27 -10.66 6.57
N ASN A 242 19.10 -10.69 7.23
CA ASN A 242 17.87 -11.22 6.65
C ASN A 242 16.75 -10.18 6.69
N VAL A 243 15.94 -10.18 5.63
CA VAL A 243 14.64 -9.50 5.60
C VAL A 243 13.72 -10.21 6.61
N VAL A 244 13.03 -9.42 7.43
CA VAL A 244 12.15 -9.94 8.49
C VAL A 244 10.73 -10.16 7.97
N ASN A 245 10.22 -9.14 7.26
CA ASN A 245 8.84 -9.15 6.75
C ASN A 245 8.69 -8.23 5.53
N THR A 246 8.17 -8.73 4.44
CA THR A 246 7.93 -7.93 3.23
C THR A 246 6.53 -7.31 3.18
N VAL A 247 5.63 -7.74 4.07
CA VAL A 247 4.25 -7.24 4.13
C VAL A 247 4.23 -5.78 4.57
N GLY A 248 3.51 -4.94 3.85
CA GLY A 248 3.40 -3.52 4.15
C GLY A 248 4.57 -2.64 3.69
N ALA A 249 5.68 -3.23 3.17
CA ALA A 249 6.81 -2.44 2.67
C ALA A 249 6.41 -1.51 1.51
N GLY A 250 5.66 -2.02 0.55
CA GLY A 250 5.11 -1.24 -0.56
C GLY A 250 4.13 -0.15 -0.11
N ASP A 251 3.27 -0.47 0.87
CA ASP A 251 2.32 0.47 1.47
C ASP A 251 3.07 1.59 2.21
N SER A 252 4.18 1.24 2.87
CA SER A 252 5.06 2.18 3.55
C SER A 252 5.74 3.16 2.59
N VAL A 253 6.13 2.70 1.38
CA VAL A 253 6.64 3.59 0.32
C VAL A 253 5.58 4.60 -0.09
N VAL A 254 4.34 4.16 -0.35
CA VAL A 254 3.24 5.05 -0.72
C VAL A 254 2.98 6.07 0.39
N ALA A 255 2.79 5.61 1.62
CA ALA A 255 2.50 6.47 2.77
C ALA A 255 3.62 7.48 3.03
N GLY A 256 4.89 7.03 2.98
CA GLY A 256 6.06 7.86 3.19
C GLY A 256 6.19 8.95 2.13
N PHE A 257 6.01 8.61 0.84
CA PHE A 257 6.06 9.58 -0.25
C PHE A 257 4.96 10.63 -0.13
N VAL A 258 3.71 10.20 0.01
CA VAL A 258 2.56 11.09 0.15
C VAL A 258 2.73 12.02 1.35
N ASN A 259 3.08 11.47 2.52
CA ASN A 259 3.30 12.26 3.74
C ASN A 259 4.35 13.35 3.55
N TYR A 260 5.51 12.99 2.98
CA TYR A 260 6.62 13.94 2.80
C TYR A 260 6.27 15.02 1.77
N MET A 261 5.64 14.63 0.65
CA MET A 261 5.21 15.57 -0.39
C MET A 261 4.17 16.57 0.14
N LEU A 262 3.17 16.12 0.88
CA LEU A 262 2.15 17.00 1.44
C LEU A 262 2.70 18.00 2.45
N LYS A 263 3.77 17.63 3.18
CA LYS A 263 4.41 18.51 4.17
C LYS A 263 5.45 19.47 3.58
N HIS A 264 6.21 19.03 2.59
CA HIS A 264 7.44 19.72 2.18
C HIS A 264 7.50 20.04 0.69
N ASN A 265 6.75 19.32 -0.14
CA ASN A 265 6.75 19.45 -1.61
C ASN A 265 8.16 19.32 -2.25
N GLU A 266 9.00 18.42 -1.70
CA GLU A 266 10.39 18.18 -2.15
C GLU A 266 10.54 16.74 -2.65
N VAL A 267 10.42 16.52 -3.95
CA VAL A 267 10.34 15.22 -4.62
C VAL A 267 11.49 14.29 -4.26
N GLU A 268 12.75 14.76 -4.34
CA GLU A 268 13.93 13.92 -4.10
C GLU A 268 14.01 13.43 -2.66
N LYS A 269 13.72 14.33 -1.71
CA LYS A 269 13.65 13.98 -0.29
C LYS A 269 12.45 13.09 0.02
N ALA A 270 11.30 13.34 -0.65
CA ALA A 270 10.12 12.49 -0.52
C ALA A 270 10.37 11.07 -1.01
N PHE A 271 11.06 10.93 -2.16
CA PHE A 271 11.44 9.63 -2.67
C PHE A 271 12.42 8.91 -1.73
N ARG A 272 13.45 9.60 -1.24
CA ARG A 272 14.38 9.07 -0.23
C ARG A 272 13.64 8.61 1.03
N PHE A 273 12.71 9.41 1.54
CA PHE A 273 11.93 9.08 2.73
C PHE A 273 11.00 7.89 2.49
N ALA A 274 10.35 7.83 1.34
CA ALA A 274 9.52 6.72 0.92
C ALA A 274 10.28 5.39 0.89
N VAL A 275 11.46 5.37 0.27
CA VAL A 275 12.31 4.18 0.23
C VAL A 275 12.81 3.81 1.62
N ALA A 276 13.15 4.78 2.47
CA ALA A 276 13.51 4.53 3.86
C ALA A 276 12.37 3.87 4.64
N CYS A 277 11.12 4.34 4.46
CA CYS A 277 9.93 3.75 5.08
C CYS A 277 9.74 2.27 4.65
N GLY A 278 9.81 2.00 3.34
CA GLY A 278 9.69 0.64 2.81
C GLY A 278 10.81 -0.29 3.30
N THR A 279 12.05 0.21 3.29
CA THR A 279 13.20 -0.55 3.79
C THR A 279 13.08 -0.82 5.29
N ALA A 280 12.75 0.18 6.11
CA ALA A 280 12.56 0.00 7.55
C ALA A 280 11.49 -1.06 7.85
N THR A 281 10.38 -1.03 7.12
CA THR A 281 9.30 -2.02 7.25
C THR A 281 9.79 -3.43 6.89
N SER A 282 10.58 -3.59 5.82
CA SER A 282 11.10 -4.90 5.42
C SER A 282 12.03 -5.53 6.46
N PHE A 283 12.65 -4.73 7.32
CA PHE A 283 13.55 -5.20 8.39
C PHE A 283 12.94 -5.09 9.79
N SER A 284 11.61 -4.92 9.88
CA SER A 284 10.83 -4.89 11.12
C SER A 284 9.80 -6.04 11.15
N GLU A 285 9.33 -6.41 12.34
CA GLU A 285 8.27 -7.42 12.49
C GLU A 285 6.89 -6.90 12.02
N ASP A 286 6.63 -5.61 12.26
CA ASP A 286 5.47 -4.86 11.76
C ASP A 286 5.99 -3.65 10.94
N ILE A 287 5.26 -2.57 10.87
CA ILE A 287 5.62 -1.35 10.14
C ILE A 287 6.82 -0.63 10.82
N GLY A 288 7.76 -0.16 10.01
CA GLY A 288 8.95 0.53 10.49
C GLY A 288 8.66 1.75 11.37
N GLU A 289 9.41 1.88 12.47
CA GLU A 289 9.31 3.01 13.39
C GLU A 289 10.16 4.20 12.93
N LEU A 290 9.78 5.42 13.36
CA LEU A 290 10.39 6.67 12.91
C LEU A 290 11.92 6.69 13.08
N ASN A 291 12.44 6.31 14.24
CA ASN A 291 13.89 6.34 14.50
C ASN A 291 14.67 5.44 13.53
N PHE A 292 14.11 4.27 13.21
CA PHE A 292 14.74 3.34 12.27
C PHE A 292 14.59 3.84 10.81
N ILE A 293 13.47 4.47 10.48
CA ILE A 293 13.29 5.14 9.18
C ILE A 293 14.33 6.25 8.99
N GLU A 294 14.56 7.10 10.01
CA GLU A 294 15.55 8.18 9.98
C GLU A 294 16.98 7.65 9.85
N GLU A 295 17.32 6.57 10.54
CA GLU A 295 18.62 5.89 10.39
C GLU A 295 18.84 5.45 8.93
N ILE A 296 17.84 4.78 8.33
CA ILE A 296 17.91 4.33 6.94
C ILE A 296 17.96 5.51 5.98
N TYR A 297 17.13 6.52 6.17
CA TYR A 297 17.10 7.74 5.36
C TYR A 297 18.50 8.37 5.20
N ASN A 298 19.27 8.43 6.30
CA ASN A 298 20.61 9.01 6.31
C ASN A 298 21.65 8.12 5.59
N LYS A 299 21.42 6.80 5.50
CA LYS A 299 22.32 5.84 4.85
C LYS A 299 22.00 5.58 3.38
N LEU A 300 20.79 5.91 2.91
CA LEU A 300 20.39 5.65 1.53
C LEU A 300 21.24 6.45 0.54
N VAL A 301 21.68 5.77 -0.52
CA VAL A 301 22.33 6.40 -1.68
C VAL A 301 21.30 6.56 -2.80
N ILE A 302 21.13 7.80 -3.26
CA ILE A 302 20.24 8.14 -4.39
C ILE A 302 21.11 8.69 -5.51
N GLU A 303 21.01 8.07 -6.67
CA GLU A 303 21.60 8.58 -7.92
C GLU A 303 20.54 9.35 -8.71
N ARG A 304 20.89 10.54 -9.18
CA ARG A 304 20.05 11.35 -10.05
C ARG A 304 20.59 11.36 -11.47
N LYS A 305 19.73 11.09 -12.44
CA LYS A 305 20.02 11.19 -13.86
C LYS A 305 19.07 12.19 -14.50
N CYS A 306 19.62 13.32 -14.95
CA CYS A 306 18.85 14.30 -15.72
C CYS A 306 18.80 13.89 -17.19
N TYR A 307 17.68 14.21 -17.85
CA TYR A 307 17.52 14.02 -19.27
C TYR A 307 17.76 15.39 -19.94
N GLY A 308 18.61 15.43 -20.94
CA GLY A 308 18.76 16.63 -21.81
C GLY A 308 17.42 16.91 -22.52
N ASN A 309 17.16 18.21 -22.69
CA ASN A 309 16.06 18.68 -23.55
C ASN A 309 16.28 18.26 -24.99
#